data_411089a58b14a0ec09aa3a6820e02eb7
#
_entry.id   411089a58b14a0ec09aa3a6820e02eb7
#
_cell.length_a   1.000
_cell.length_b   1.000
_cell.length_c   1.000
_cell.angle_alpha   90.00
_cell.angle_beta   90.00
_cell.angle_gamma   90.00
#
_symmetry.space_group_name_H-M   'P 1'
#
loop_
_entity.id
_entity.type
_entity.pdbx_description
1 polymer ?
#
loop_
_entity_poly.entity_id
_entity_poly.type
_entity_poly.pdbx_seq_one_letter_code
_entity_poly.pdbx_strand_id
1 'polypeptide(L)'
;MNYFLFKLQFDTAVHFGGADSALSLYTSEETLRADTLFSALCHEALVQHGEESLEQLCAQVRQGKFLLSDTMPWYGETFYLPKPIAASESTEEVETTLRKKVKKLAWIPVLEFDRYARSLHEGHFTPDEQPESFGTHYEQTKAAVPMQGDTMPYQVGLFRFAPDCGLYFICGFTEDGQDEDLEYLLDWLGATGIGGKVSSGYGKFHVVAKIYLLSLIHI
;
A
#
# COMPACT_ATOMS: atom_id res chain seq x y z
N MET A 1 9.94 -6.58 -20.42
CA MET A 1 9.54 -5.69 -19.33
C MET A 1 10.30 -6.13 -18.10
N ASN A 2 10.98 -5.23 -17.44
CA ASN A 2 11.73 -5.47 -16.21
C ASN A 2 10.83 -5.13 -15.04
N TYR A 3 10.73 -6.01 -14.05
CA TYR A 3 9.88 -5.80 -12.88
C TYR A 3 10.72 -5.56 -11.63
N PHE A 4 10.27 -4.63 -10.81
CA PHE A 4 10.92 -4.26 -9.54
C PHE A 4 9.88 -4.21 -8.43
N LEU A 5 10.31 -4.59 -7.22
CA LEU A 5 9.57 -4.39 -6.00
C LEU A 5 10.25 -3.29 -5.20
N PHE A 6 9.49 -2.29 -4.81
CA PHE A 6 9.92 -1.23 -3.90
C PHE A 6 9.28 -1.44 -2.52
N LYS A 7 10.12 -1.55 -1.50
CA LYS A 7 9.74 -1.71 -0.10
C LYS A 7 9.82 -0.36 0.61
N LEU A 8 8.69 0.12 1.14
CA LEU A 8 8.56 1.43 1.77
C LEU A 8 8.38 1.26 3.28
N GLN A 9 9.12 2.03 4.07
CA GLN A 9 8.92 2.15 5.51
C GLN A 9 8.43 3.54 5.86
N PHE A 10 7.36 3.62 6.65
CA PHE A 10 6.76 4.90 7.02
C PHE A 10 7.34 5.42 8.33
N ASP A 11 7.87 6.64 8.28
CA ASP A 11 8.46 7.33 9.44
C ASP A 11 7.38 8.01 10.29
N THR A 12 6.27 8.40 9.66
CA THR A 12 5.14 9.05 10.32
C THR A 12 3.85 8.28 10.09
N ALA A 13 2.82 8.58 10.87
CA ALA A 13 1.50 8.03 10.61
C ALA A 13 0.97 8.48 9.24
N VAL A 14 0.05 7.71 8.69
CA VAL A 14 -0.56 7.97 7.39
C VAL A 14 -2.05 8.30 7.55
N HIS A 15 -2.58 9.04 6.58
CA HIS A 15 -4.00 9.23 6.39
C HIS A 15 -4.34 8.87 4.95
N PHE A 16 -4.74 7.63 4.73
CA PHE A 16 -5.18 7.15 3.42
C PHE A 16 -6.71 7.15 3.40
N GLY A 17 -7.29 8.13 2.71
CA GLY A 17 -8.74 8.26 2.64
C GLY A 17 -9.39 7.05 1.98
N GLY A 18 -10.44 6.52 2.59
CA GLY A 18 -11.24 5.45 2.01
C GLY A 18 -12.15 5.91 0.88
N ALA A 19 -12.82 4.96 0.23
CA ALA A 19 -13.76 5.22 -0.87
C ALA A 19 -15.04 5.96 -0.40
N ASP A 20 -15.41 5.87 0.87
CA ASP A 20 -16.55 6.59 1.42
C ASP A 20 -16.14 8.02 1.78
N SER A 21 -16.57 8.98 0.95
CA SER A 21 -16.26 10.39 1.12
C SER A 21 -16.77 10.99 2.44
N ALA A 22 -17.84 10.45 3.01
CA ALA A 22 -18.42 10.94 4.27
C ALA A 22 -17.56 10.58 5.48
N LEU A 23 -16.88 9.44 5.46
CA LEU A 23 -16.04 8.93 6.54
C LEU A 23 -14.54 9.10 6.27
N SER A 24 -14.16 9.53 5.09
CA SER A 24 -12.75 9.59 4.65
C SER A 24 -11.85 10.43 5.56
N LEU A 25 -12.39 11.38 6.29
CA LEU A 25 -11.63 12.18 7.26
C LEU A 25 -11.39 11.44 8.58
N TYR A 26 -12.34 10.60 8.98
CA TYR A 26 -12.36 9.94 10.30
C TYR A 26 -11.69 8.56 10.29
N THR A 27 -11.48 8.00 9.11
CA THR A 27 -10.85 6.68 8.93
C THR A 27 -9.63 6.79 8.06
N SER A 28 -8.68 5.88 8.23
CA SER A 28 -7.55 5.70 7.33
C SER A 28 -7.52 4.26 6.87
N GLU A 29 -7.36 4.04 5.57
CA GLU A 29 -6.99 2.73 5.03
C GLU A 29 -5.53 2.41 5.39
N GLU A 30 -5.16 1.13 5.28
CA GLU A 30 -3.80 0.64 5.56
C GLU A 30 -2.93 0.61 4.30
N THR A 31 -3.54 0.64 3.12
CA THR A 31 -2.86 0.54 1.82
C THR A 31 -3.31 1.63 0.87
N LEU A 32 -2.53 1.85 -0.18
CA LEU A 32 -2.82 2.78 -1.27
C LEU A 32 -3.14 2.01 -2.54
N ARG A 33 -4.06 2.55 -3.31
CA ARG A 33 -4.32 2.10 -4.68
C ARG A 33 -3.26 2.62 -5.64
N ALA A 34 -3.04 1.88 -6.72
CA ALA A 34 -2.11 2.26 -7.78
C ALA A 34 -2.40 3.65 -8.37
N ASP A 35 -3.68 4.01 -8.54
CA ASP A 35 -4.09 5.32 -9.05
C ASP A 35 -3.71 6.47 -8.10
N THR A 36 -3.83 6.25 -6.80
CA THR A 36 -3.46 7.25 -5.78
C THR A 36 -1.93 7.41 -5.71
N LEU A 37 -1.19 6.30 -5.73
CA LEU A 37 0.27 6.32 -5.79
C LEU A 37 0.75 6.99 -7.07
N PHE A 38 0.17 6.64 -8.23
CA PHE A 38 0.51 7.25 -9.50
C PHE A 38 0.22 8.75 -9.54
N SER A 39 -0.92 9.18 -9.00
CA SER A 39 -1.26 10.60 -8.89
C SER A 39 -0.24 11.37 -8.04
N ALA A 40 0.25 10.78 -6.95
CA ALA A 40 1.27 11.38 -6.11
C ALA A 40 2.63 11.49 -6.84
N LEU A 41 3.02 10.45 -7.59
CA LEU A 41 4.21 10.47 -8.45
C LEU A 41 4.10 11.53 -9.56
N CYS A 42 2.93 11.67 -10.19
CA CYS A 42 2.68 12.72 -11.17
C CYS A 42 2.85 14.12 -10.57
N HIS A 43 2.37 14.34 -9.35
CA HIS A 43 2.53 15.61 -8.65
C HIS A 43 4.01 15.91 -8.38
N GLU A 44 4.79 14.93 -7.89
CA GLU A 44 6.22 15.10 -7.67
C GLU A 44 6.97 15.34 -9.00
N ALA A 45 6.67 14.60 -10.05
CA ALA A 45 7.27 14.82 -11.37
C ALA A 45 7.04 16.25 -11.87
N LEU A 46 5.82 16.77 -11.70
CA LEU A 46 5.49 18.16 -12.06
C LEU A 46 6.27 19.16 -11.21
N VAL A 47 6.35 18.97 -9.91
CA VAL A 47 7.01 19.90 -8.98
C VAL A 47 8.53 19.91 -9.18
N GLN A 48 9.15 18.73 -9.39
CA GLN A 48 10.59 18.60 -9.50
C GLN A 48 11.14 18.94 -10.91
N HIS A 49 10.39 18.54 -11.95
CA HIS A 49 10.90 18.55 -13.34
C HIS A 49 9.98 19.25 -14.34
N GLY A 50 8.80 19.76 -13.91
CA GLY A 50 7.88 20.52 -14.74
C GLY A 50 6.94 19.66 -15.61
N GLU A 51 6.19 20.34 -16.48
CA GLU A 51 5.10 19.74 -17.26
C GLU A 51 5.59 18.63 -18.20
N GLU A 52 6.79 18.77 -18.78
CA GLU A 52 7.33 17.80 -19.72
C GLU A 52 7.54 16.42 -19.06
N SER A 53 8.05 16.38 -17.84
CA SER A 53 8.25 15.15 -17.07
C SER A 53 6.90 14.50 -16.70
N LEU A 54 5.90 15.29 -16.32
CA LEU A 54 4.54 14.82 -16.09
C LEU A 54 3.94 14.19 -17.35
N GLU A 55 4.06 14.86 -18.51
CA GLU A 55 3.55 14.34 -19.77
C GLU A 55 4.23 13.04 -20.19
N GLN A 56 5.55 12.93 -20.01
CA GLN A 56 6.32 11.72 -20.28
C GLN A 56 5.85 10.56 -19.39
N LEU A 57 5.72 10.78 -18.09
CA LEU A 57 5.24 9.75 -17.15
C LEU A 57 3.82 9.27 -17.51
N CYS A 58 2.91 10.20 -17.82
CA CYS A 58 1.57 9.85 -18.28
C CYS A 58 1.56 9.10 -19.62
N ALA A 59 2.44 9.46 -20.55
CA ALA A 59 2.57 8.78 -21.84
C ALA A 59 3.08 7.34 -21.68
N GLN A 60 4.03 7.10 -20.80
CA GLN A 60 4.55 5.75 -20.50
C GLN A 60 3.45 4.81 -20.00
N VAL A 61 2.59 5.28 -19.08
CA VAL A 61 1.46 4.48 -18.59
C VAL A 61 0.44 4.22 -19.70
N ARG A 62 0.06 5.25 -20.47
CA ARG A 62 -0.90 5.10 -21.60
C ARG A 62 -0.41 4.12 -22.67
N GLN A 63 0.90 4.02 -22.86
CA GLN A 63 1.53 3.12 -23.82
C GLN A 63 1.80 1.72 -23.25
N GLY A 64 1.47 1.48 -21.97
CA GLY A 64 1.78 0.22 -21.28
C GLY A 64 3.27 -0.02 -21.04
N LYS A 65 4.09 1.03 -21.09
CA LYS A 65 5.54 0.97 -20.86
C LYS A 65 5.90 1.05 -19.37
N PHE A 66 5.03 1.61 -18.56
CA PHE A 66 5.10 1.65 -17.12
C PHE A 66 3.84 1.02 -16.53
N LEU A 67 4.02 0.03 -15.67
CA LEU A 67 2.96 -0.65 -14.91
C LEU A 67 3.20 -0.43 -13.43
N LEU A 68 2.11 -0.33 -12.66
CA LEU A 68 2.15 -0.09 -11.22
C LEU A 68 1.07 -0.92 -10.55
N SER A 69 1.41 -1.65 -9.48
CA SER A 69 0.44 -2.35 -8.64
C SER A 69 -0.12 -1.45 -7.55
N ASP A 70 -1.22 -1.88 -6.93
CA ASP A 70 -1.61 -1.39 -5.61
C ASP A 70 -0.48 -1.65 -4.60
N THR A 71 -0.48 -0.91 -3.49
CA THR A 71 0.44 -1.20 -2.40
C THR A 71 -0.09 -2.33 -1.54
N MET A 72 0.82 -3.14 -1.03
CA MET A 72 0.54 -4.32 -0.20
C MET A 72 1.44 -4.29 1.04
N PRO A 73 1.02 -4.88 2.17
CA PRO A 73 1.81 -4.84 3.39
C PRO A 73 2.98 -5.82 3.36
N TRP A 74 4.01 -5.50 4.13
CA TRP A 74 5.09 -6.41 4.50
C TRP A 74 5.34 -6.37 6.01
N TYR A 75 5.88 -7.46 6.55
CA TYR A 75 6.35 -7.58 7.93
C TYR A 75 7.67 -8.34 7.97
N GLY A 76 8.72 -7.73 8.51
CA GLY A 76 10.07 -8.26 8.45
C GLY A 76 10.51 -8.53 7.01
N GLU A 77 10.79 -9.79 6.70
CA GLU A 77 11.15 -10.22 5.34
C GLU A 77 9.96 -10.84 4.59
N THR A 78 8.76 -10.85 5.18
CA THR A 78 7.57 -11.46 4.59
C THR A 78 6.73 -10.43 3.86
N PHE A 79 6.45 -10.69 2.59
CA PHE A 79 5.53 -9.93 1.76
C PHE A 79 4.15 -10.61 1.76
N TYR A 80 3.09 -9.82 1.66
CA TYR A 80 1.72 -10.30 1.72
C TYR A 80 0.95 -9.90 0.46
N LEU A 81 0.09 -10.79 -0.03
CA LEU A 81 -0.85 -10.56 -1.12
C LEU A 81 -2.28 -10.46 -0.56
N PRO A 82 -3.17 -9.72 -1.22
CA PRO A 82 -4.57 -9.70 -0.84
C PRO A 82 -5.17 -11.10 -0.97
N LYS A 83 -5.95 -11.49 0.04
CA LYS A 83 -6.65 -12.77 -0.01
C LYS A 83 -7.65 -12.78 -1.16
N PRO A 84 -7.57 -13.76 -2.09
CA PRO A 84 -8.55 -13.89 -3.16
C PRO A 84 -9.96 -14.10 -2.64
N ILE A 85 -10.92 -13.44 -3.27
CA ILE A 85 -12.35 -13.67 -3.03
C ILE A 85 -12.73 -14.92 -3.85
N ALA A 86 -12.62 -16.10 -3.23
CA ALA A 86 -13.01 -17.37 -3.84
C ALA A 86 -13.96 -18.12 -2.90
N ALA A 87 -14.94 -18.77 -3.47
CA ALA A 87 -15.78 -19.71 -2.72
C ALA A 87 -14.97 -21.00 -2.45
N SER A 88 -14.97 -21.46 -1.20
CA SER A 88 -14.42 -22.79 -0.91
C SER A 88 -15.37 -23.84 -1.45
N GLU A 89 -14.89 -24.73 -2.29
CA GLU A 89 -15.62 -25.88 -2.82
C GLU A 89 -15.60 -27.08 -1.86
N SER A 90 -14.84 -26.97 -0.76
CA SER A 90 -14.67 -28.05 0.20
C SER A 90 -15.95 -28.32 0.99
N THR A 91 -16.38 -29.59 1.00
CA THR A 91 -17.48 -30.11 1.79
C THR A 91 -17.05 -30.68 3.15
N GLU A 92 -15.74 -30.65 3.47
CA GLU A 92 -15.22 -31.18 4.72
C GLU A 92 -15.59 -30.33 5.94
N GLU A 93 -15.90 -30.97 7.06
CA GLU A 93 -16.14 -30.33 8.35
C GLU A 93 -14.83 -29.81 8.92
N VAL A 94 -14.47 -28.57 8.55
CA VAL A 94 -13.36 -27.85 9.18
C VAL A 94 -13.81 -27.28 10.51
N GLU A 95 -12.98 -27.36 11.52
CA GLU A 95 -13.24 -26.76 12.83
C GLU A 95 -13.70 -25.29 12.70
N THR A 96 -14.83 -24.97 13.32
CA THR A 96 -15.51 -23.66 13.19
C THR A 96 -14.60 -22.48 13.56
N THR A 97 -13.65 -22.70 14.48
CA THR A 97 -12.66 -21.73 14.92
C THR A 97 -11.63 -21.39 13.84
N LEU A 98 -11.13 -22.41 13.12
CA LEU A 98 -10.21 -22.22 11.99
C LEU A 98 -10.88 -21.52 10.81
N ARG A 99 -12.09 -21.93 10.47
CA ARG A 99 -12.89 -21.24 9.42
C ARG A 99 -13.06 -19.75 9.73
N LYS A 100 -13.37 -19.40 10.96
CA LYS A 100 -13.51 -18.01 11.38
C LYS A 100 -12.19 -17.24 11.28
N LYS A 101 -11.06 -17.85 11.66
CA LYS A 101 -9.72 -17.24 11.53
C LYS A 101 -9.38 -16.97 10.06
N VAL A 102 -9.48 -17.98 9.20
CA VAL A 102 -9.20 -17.86 7.76
C VAL A 102 -10.12 -16.84 7.08
N LYS A 103 -11.42 -16.80 7.49
CA LYS A 103 -12.36 -15.83 6.95
C LYS A 103 -12.00 -14.38 7.28
N LYS A 104 -11.38 -14.14 8.44
CA LYS A 104 -10.95 -12.81 8.89
C LYS A 104 -9.65 -12.34 8.24
N LEU A 105 -8.85 -13.25 7.66
CA LEU A 105 -7.61 -12.84 6.99
C LEU A 105 -7.93 -11.95 5.80
N ALA A 106 -7.30 -10.79 5.75
CA ALA A 106 -7.31 -9.91 4.58
C ALA A 106 -6.09 -10.19 3.67
N TRP A 107 -5.01 -10.65 4.24
CA TRP A 107 -3.71 -10.81 3.63
C TRP A 107 -3.17 -12.21 3.80
N ILE A 108 -2.47 -12.73 2.78
CA ILE A 108 -1.83 -14.05 2.78
C ILE A 108 -0.35 -13.84 2.50
N PRO A 109 0.57 -14.44 3.29
CA PRO A 109 2.00 -14.41 2.97
C PRO A 109 2.25 -14.98 1.57
N VAL A 110 3.12 -14.33 0.80
CA VAL A 110 3.45 -14.75 -0.57
C VAL A 110 3.90 -16.20 -0.60
N LEU A 111 4.77 -16.62 0.32
CA LEU A 111 5.28 -17.99 0.42
C LEU A 111 4.20 -19.04 0.75
N GLU A 112 3.07 -18.62 1.33
CA GLU A 112 1.95 -19.49 1.66
C GLU A 112 0.82 -19.45 0.63
N PHE A 113 0.94 -18.60 -0.38
CA PHE A 113 -0.15 -18.32 -1.31
C PHE A 113 -0.61 -19.58 -2.07
N ASP A 114 0.35 -20.39 -2.55
CA ASP A 114 0.04 -21.66 -3.22
C ASP A 114 -0.63 -22.68 -2.28
N ARG A 115 -0.21 -22.73 -1.02
CA ARG A 115 -0.82 -23.56 0.02
C ARG A 115 -2.26 -23.10 0.29
N TYR A 116 -2.46 -21.79 0.38
CA TYR A 116 -3.78 -21.20 0.51
C TYR A 116 -4.67 -21.52 -0.71
N ALA A 117 -4.16 -21.30 -1.93
CA ALA A 117 -4.91 -21.57 -3.16
C ALA A 117 -5.37 -23.04 -3.25
N ARG A 118 -4.50 -23.99 -2.93
CA ARG A 118 -4.86 -25.42 -2.86
C ARG A 118 -5.92 -25.70 -1.80
N SER A 119 -5.84 -25.06 -0.65
CA SER A 119 -6.80 -25.26 0.44
C SER A 119 -8.23 -24.83 0.11
N LEU A 120 -8.44 -24.01 -0.91
CA LEU A 120 -9.80 -23.69 -1.38
C LEU A 120 -10.54 -24.91 -1.92
N HIS A 121 -9.81 -25.91 -2.43
CA HIS A 121 -10.34 -27.19 -2.88
C HIS A 121 -10.24 -28.27 -1.79
N GLU A 122 -9.18 -28.31 -1.02
CA GLU A 122 -8.87 -29.37 -0.04
C GLU A 122 -9.45 -29.10 1.36
N GLY A 123 -9.82 -27.87 1.67
CA GLY A 123 -10.56 -27.52 2.90
C GLY A 123 -9.72 -27.10 4.10
N HIS A 124 -8.40 -27.25 4.08
CA HIS A 124 -7.54 -26.99 5.24
C HIS A 124 -6.45 -25.95 4.96
N PHE A 125 -6.60 -24.77 5.55
CA PHE A 125 -5.52 -23.77 5.62
C PHE A 125 -5.34 -23.31 7.07
N THR A 126 -4.13 -23.48 7.57
CA THR A 126 -3.71 -22.88 8.84
C THR A 126 -2.57 -21.97 8.51
N PRO A 127 -2.77 -20.64 8.61
CA PRO A 127 -1.67 -19.69 8.42
C PRO A 127 -0.61 -19.90 9.49
N ASP A 128 0.64 -19.79 9.10
CA ASP A 128 1.73 -19.69 10.05
C ASP A 128 1.59 -18.41 10.88
N GLU A 129 2.49 -18.16 11.83
CA GLU A 129 2.43 -16.96 12.65
C GLU A 129 2.40 -15.70 11.78
N GLN A 130 1.31 -14.96 11.90
CA GLN A 130 1.12 -13.67 11.22
C GLN A 130 1.00 -12.57 12.27
N PRO A 131 1.41 -11.34 11.97
CA PRO A 131 1.13 -10.23 12.85
C PRO A 131 -0.40 -10.08 13.00
N GLU A 132 -0.87 -9.80 14.20
CA GLU A 132 -2.28 -9.51 14.44
C GLU A 132 -2.75 -8.27 13.64
N SER A 133 -1.83 -7.34 13.42
CA SER A 133 -2.02 -6.12 12.61
C SER A 133 -0.67 -5.60 12.13
N PHE A 134 -0.65 -4.94 10.98
CA PHE A 134 0.53 -4.23 10.46
C PHE A 134 0.76 -2.87 11.14
N GLY A 135 -0.15 -2.47 12.03
CA GLY A 135 -0.07 -1.20 12.74
C GLY A 135 -1.30 -0.93 13.60
N THR A 136 -1.52 0.33 13.93
CA THR A 136 -2.61 0.75 14.82
C THR A 136 -3.36 1.93 14.23
N HIS A 137 -4.69 1.81 14.17
CA HIS A 137 -5.59 2.93 13.89
C HIS A 137 -5.79 3.78 15.13
N TYR A 138 -5.79 5.08 14.96
CA TYR A 138 -6.11 6.03 16.01
C TYR A 138 -6.69 7.31 15.44
N GLU A 139 -7.36 8.08 16.27
CA GLU A 139 -7.91 9.38 15.92
C GLU A 139 -7.11 10.49 16.59
N GLN A 140 -6.93 11.59 15.87
CA GLN A 140 -6.32 12.80 16.42
C GLN A 140 -7.26 13.98 16.26
N THR A 141 -7.53 14.68 17.38
CA THR A 141 -8.24 15.94 17.36
C THR A 141 -7.34 17.05 16.84
N LYS A 142 -7.80 17.78 15.85
CA LYS A 142 -7.18 18.99 15.31
C LYS A 142 -8.13 20.16 15.42
N ALA A 143 -7.58 21.36 15.34
CA ALA A 143 -8.36 22.60 15.39
C ALA A 143 -8.34 23.27 14.02
N ALA A 144 -9.52 23.52 13.46
CA ALA A 144 -9.67 24.43 12.35
C ALA A 144 -9.76 25.86 12.90
N VAL A 145 -8.74 26.67 12.61
CA VAL A 145 -8.68 28.08 13.03
C VAL A 145 -9.08 28.95 11.84
N PRO A 146 -10.33 29.42 11.75
CA PRO A 146 -10.75 30.30 10.66
C PRO A 146 -10.15 31.71 10.86
N MET A 147 -10.07 32.48 9.77
CA MET A 147 -9.63 33.89 9.87
C MET A 147 -10.59 34.74 10.70
N GLN A 148 -11.87 34.37 10.76
CA GLN A 148 -12.92 35.01 11.59
C GLN A 148 -13.83 33.92 12.17
N GLY A 149 -14.19 34.04 13.46
CA GLY A 149 -15.06 33.11 14.18
C GLY A 149 -14.32 32.22 15.16
N ASP A 150 -15.04 31.28 15.72
CA ASP A 150 -14.53 30.37 16.76
C ASP A 150 -13.74 29.19 16.13
N THR A 151 -12.75 28.75 16.86
CA THR A 151 -11.99 27.54 16.51
C THR A 151 -12.87 26.30 16.64
N MET A 152 -12.95 25.51 15.60
CA MET A 152 -13.74 24.27 15.58
C MET A 152 -12.83 23.03 15.64
N PRO A 153 -12.99 22.18 16.66
CA PRO A 153 -12.28 20.90 16.69
C PRO A 153 -12.84 19.94 15.64
N TYR A 154 -11.95 19.13 15.03
CA TYR A 154 -12.33 18.05 14.14
C TYR A 154 -11.40 16.84 14.35
N GLN A 155 -11.90 15.65 14.07
CA GLN A 155 -11.15 14.41 14.20
C GLN A 155 -10.53 14.03 12.86
N VAL A 156 -9.34 13.45 12.92
CA VAL A 156 -8.64 12.87 11.75
C VAL A 156 -8.27 11.44 12.11
N GLY A 157 -8.76 10.49 11.32
CA GLY A 157 -8.36 9.09 11.43
C GLY A 157 -6.96 8.88 10.84
N LEU A 158 -6.13 8.17 11.56
CA LEU A 158 -4.75 7.92 11.20
C LEU A 158 -4.41 6.45 11.39
N PHE A 159 -3.47 5.96 10.58
CA PHE A 159 -2.86 4.64 10.76
C PHE A 159 -1.36 4.81 10.97
N ARG A 160 -0.80 4.14 11.98
CA ARG A 160 0.63 4.09 12.24
C ARG A 160 1.11 2.66 12.06
N PHE A 161 2.03 2.45 11.13
CA PHE A 161 2.68 1.16 10.94
C PHE A 161 3.45 0.76 12.19
N ALA A 162 3.40 -0.54 12.51
CA ALA A 162 4.22 -1.12 13.58
C ALA A 162 5.70 -1.13 13.16
N PRO A 163 6.64 -1.28 14.12
CA PRO A 163 8.03 -1.56 13.79
C PRO A 163 8.14 -2.77 12.84
N ASP A 164 9.07 -2.73 11.91
CA ASP A 164 9.30 -3.76 10.90
C ASP A 164 8.08 -4.06 10.01
N CYS A 165 7.17 -3.09 9.87
CA CYS A 165 6.03 -3.11 8.97
C CYS A 165 6.04 -1.92 8.02
N GLY A 166 5.43 -2.10 6.86
CA GLY A 166 5.25 -1.03 5.88
C GLY A 166 4.52 -1.54 4.65
N LEU A 167 4.68 -0.81 3.55
CA LEU A 167 4.06 -1.15 2.27
C LEU A 167 5.10 -1.46 1.22
N TYR A 168 4.75 -2.32 0.29
CA TYR A 168 5.51 -2.51 -0.94
C TYR A 168 4.57 -2.42 -2.13
N PHE A 169 5.13 -2.17 -3.29
CA PHE A 169 4.44 -2.25 -4.57
C PHE A 169 5.37 -2.83 -5.63
N ILE A 170 4.78 -3.33 -6.70
CA ILE A 170 5.49 -3.85 -7.85
C ILE A 170 5.29 -2.90 -9.02
N CYS A 171 6.36 -2.60 -9.73
CA CYS A 171 6.31 -1.84 -10.96
C CYS A 171 7.02 -2.59 -12.10
N GLY A 172 6.63 -2.29 -13.32
CA GLY A 172 7.23 -2.86 -14.52
C GLY A 172 7.58 -1.77 -15.52
N PHE A 173 8.78 -1.88 -16.14
CA PHE A 173 9.26 -0.96 -17.14
C PHE A 173 9.71 -1.68 -18.41
N THR A 174 9.51 -1.05 -19.57
CA THR A 174 10.00 -1.57 -20.85
C THR A 174 11.39 -1.09 -21.21
N GLU A 175 11.85 0.00 -20.63
CA GLU A 175 13.14 0.64 -20.90
C GLU A 175 14.02 0.55 -19.65
N ASP A 176 15.33 0.42 -19.84
CA ASP A 176 16.30 0.36 -18.75
C ASP A 176 16.50 1.76 -18.12
N GLY A 177 16.81 1.80 -16.84
CA GLY A 177 17.06 3.03 -16.08
C GLY A 177 15.80 3.73 -15.54
N GLN A 178 14.60 3.36 -15.97
CA GLN A 178 13.34 3.96 -15.49
C GLN A 178 13.05 3.66 -14.00
N ASP A 179 13.64 2.59 -13.47
CA ASP A 179 13.57 2.26 -12.05
C ASP A 179 14.39 3.23 -11.18
N GLU A 180 15.49 3.77 -11.70
CA GLU A 180 16.30 4.79 -11.02
C GLU A 180 15.56 6.14 -11.00
N ASP A 181 14.90 6.51 -12.10
CA ASP A 181 14.05 7.70 -12.16
C ASP A 181 12.89 7.62 -11.18
N LEU A 182 12.23 6.44 -11.08
CA LEU A 182 11.17 6.20 -10.11
C LEU A 182 11.70 6.29 -8.67
N GLU A 183 12.84 5.69 -8.38
CA GLU A 183 13.46 5.74 -7.05
C GLU A 183 13.73 7.18 -6.62
N TYR A 184 14.25 7.99 -7.53
CA TYR A 184 14.45 9.42 -7.28
C TYR A 184 13.14 10.17 -6.97
N LEU A 185 12.06 9.91 -7.72
CA LEU A 185 10.75 10.49 -7.42
C LEU A 185 10.18 10.00 -6.08
N LEU A 186 10.43 8.73 -5.72
CA LEU A 186 10.01 8.18 -4.43
C LEU A 186 10.74 8.82 -3.26
N ASP A 187 12.01 9.16 -3.40
CA ASP A 187 12.77 9.87 -2.35
C ASP A 187 12.15 11.25 -2.06
N TRP A 188 11.81 12.00 -3.11
CA TRP A 188 11.12 13.29 -2.95
C TRP A 188 9.72 13.12 -2.37
N LEU A 189 8.95 12.18 -2.89
CA LEU A 189 7.62 11.87 -2.39
C LEU A 189 7.66 11.42 -0.92
N GLY A 190 8.67 10.62 -0.54
CA GLY A 190 8.88 10.20 0.83
C GLY A 190 9.16 11.34 1.79
N ALA A 191 9.94 12.33 1.37
CA ALA A 191 10.22 13.54 2.14
C ALA A 191 8.99 14.48 2.23
N THR A 192 8.22 14.60 1.14
CA THR A 192 6.98 15.39 1.08
C THR A 192 5.87 14.71 1.88
N GLY A 193 5.73 13.39 1.71
CA GLY A 193 4.67 12.56 2.27
C GLY A 193 3.59 12.19 1.26
N ILE A 194 2.94 11.05 1.47
CA ILE A 194 1.86 10.53 0.63
C ILE A 194 0.55 10.38 1.40
N GLY A 195 -0.56 10.60 0.71
CA GLY A 195 -1.91 10.53 1.27
C GLY A 195 -2.45 11.89 1.69
N GLY A 196 -3.41 11.91 2.60
CA GLY A 196 -4.00 13.14 3.12
C GLY A 196 -3.19 13.75 4.24
N LYS A 197 -3.37 15.06 4.47
CA LYS A 197 -2.77 15.78 5.60
C LYS A 197 -1.23 15.85 5.59
N VAL A 198 -0.59 15.71 4.43
CA VAL A 198 0.88 15.82 4.27
C VAL A 198 1.41 17.15 4.80
N SER A 199 0.69 18.26 4.66
CA SER A 199 1.04 19.55 5.23
C SER A 199 1.12 19.55 6.78
N SER A 200 0.57 18.53 7.43
CA SER A 200 0.68 18.31 8.87
C SER A 200 1.77 17.30 9.23
N GLY A 201 2.61 16.89 8.28
CA GLY A 201 3.75 16.00 8.48
C GLY A 201 3.40 14.51 8.45
N TYR A 202 2.24 14.12 7.94
CA TYR A 202 1.88 12.71 7.79
C TYR A 202 2.31 12.13 6.44
N GLY A 203 2.40 10.80 6.39
CA GLY A 203 2.67 10.06 5.16
C GLY A 203 4.15 10.06 4.73
N LYS A 204 5.07 10.49 5.58
CA LYS A 204 6.51 10.45 5.28
C LYS A 204 7.04 9.04 5.34
N PHE A 205 7.87 8.70 4.37
CA PHE A 205 8.45 7.35 4.24
C PHE A 205 9.83 7.42 3.58
N HIS A 206 10.52 6.29 3.58
CA HIS A 206 11.72 6.07 2.78
C HIS A 206 11.70 4.68 2.14
N VAL A 207 12.44 4.53 1.05
CA VAL A 207 12.63 3.24 0.38
C VAL A 207 13.69 2.46 1.15
N VAL A 208 13.32 1.29 1.69
CA VAL A 208 14.26 0.43 2.42
C VAL A 208 14.86 -0.68 1.55
N ALA A 209 14.20 -1.02 0.44
CA ALA A 209 14.74 -1.97 -0.53
C ALA A 209 14.13 -1.76 -1.91
N LYS A 210 14.97 -1.99 -2.95
CA LYS A 210 14.57 -2.17 -4.34
C LYS A 210 15.03 -3.57 -4.78
N ILE A 211 14.11 -4.42 -5.21
CA ILE A 211 14.37 -5.80 -5.57
C ILE A 211 14.00 -6.01 -7.04
N TYR A 212 14.97 -6.42 -7.85
CA TYR A 212 14.72 -6.84 -9.22
C TYR A 212 14.06 -8.22 -9.25
N LEU A 213 12.91 -8.31 -9.90
CA LEU A 213 12.14 -9.56 -10.00
C LEU A 213 12.49 -10.26 -11.32
N LEU A 214 13.31 -11.30 -11.25
CA LEU A 214 13.70 -12.12 -12.41
C LEU A 214 12.50 -12.81 -13.08
N SER A 215 11.44 -13.08 -12.31
CA SER A 215 10.17 -13.63 -12.79
C SER A 215 9.08 -13.34 -11.76
N LEU A 216 7.88 -12.94 -12.21
CA LEU A 216 6.70 -12.82 -11.35
C LEU A 216 6.19 -14.19 -10.84
N ILE A 217 6.75 -15.29 -11.35
CA ILE A 217 6.36 -16.67 -10.98
C ILE A 217 7.06 -17.13 -9.68
N HIS A 218 8.07 -16.40 -9.21
CA HIS A 218 8.89 -16.76 -8.05
C HIS A 218 8.69 -15.83 -6.84
N ILE A 219 7.60 -15.09 -6.81
CA ILE A 219 7.16 -14.35 -5.63
C ILE A 219 6.36 -15.28 -4.73
#